data_c24225c09ec050d879311ee99fae85d0
#
_entry.id   c24225c09ec050d879311ee99fae85d0
#
_cell.length_a   1.000
_cell.length_b   1.000
_cell.length_c   1.000
_cell.angle_alpha   90.00
_cell.angle_beta   90.00
_cell.angle_gamma   90.00
#
_symmetry.space_group_name_H-M   'P 1'
#
loop_
_entity.id
_entity.type
_entity.pdbx_description
1 polymer ?
#
loop_
_entity_poly.entity_id
_entity_poly.type
_entity_poly.pdbx_seq_one_letter_code
_entity_poly.pdbx_strand_id
1 'polypeptide(L)'
;MINVPVGYSNTSLMEIVSEGAVYRGFDIETYYCAMSPEEKIEHIIIPELKTAFISVNRYHDVEPWEIVNVEGKEQQIAFIDMNDYMDSMVLQNNEELIETLNDEYDILLNNTVKYLSKAKEAHLMVESMYIPNMNFTQIGALIEELETELDK
;
A
#
# COMPACT_ATOMS: atom_id res chain seq x y z
N MET A 1 -13.18 1.11 5.81
CA MET A 1 -11.78 1.02 6.31
C MET A 1 -11.68 -0.19 7.21
N ILE A 2 -10.58 -0.92 7.16
CA ILE A 2 -10.37 -2.17 7.90
C ILE A 2 -9.08 -2.00 8.70
N ASN A 3 -9.18 -1.87 10.03
CA ASN A 3 -8.02 -1.89 10.90
C ASN A 3 -7.50 -3.32 11.01
N VAL A 4 -6.26 -3.51 10.57
CA VAL A 4 -5.57 -4.81 10.55
C VAL A 4 -4.29 -4.68 11.38
N PRO A 5 -4.34 -4.95 12.69
CA PRO A 5 -3.16 -4.86 13.54
C PRO A 5 -1.99 -5.70 13.01
N VAL A 6 -0.78 -5.29 13.35
CA VAL A 6 0.43 -6.01 12.95
C VAL A 6 0.37 -7.45 13.45
N GLY A 7 0.70 -8.40 12.57
CA GLY A 7 0.56 -9.83 12.85
C GLY A 7 -0.76 -10.45 12.42
N TYR A 8 -1.76 -9.63 12.08
CA TYR A 8 -3.03 -10.10 11.52
C TYR A 8 -2.97 -10.21 10.01
N SER A 9 -3.84 -11.06 9.46
CA SER A 9 -4.04 -11.15 8.03
C SER A 9 -5.51 -10.93 7.69
N ASN A 10 -5.77 -10.04 6.75
CA ASN A 10 -7.08 -9.89 6.12
C ASN A 10 -7.09 -10.39 4.67
N THR A 11 -6.07 -11.17 4.27
CA THR A 11 -5.89 -11.66 2.89
C THR A 11 -7.15 -12.35 2.38
N SER A 12 -7.69 -13.31 3.12
CA SER A 12 -8.90 -14.04 2.72
C SER A 12 -10.13 -13.12 2.57
N LEU A 13 -10.26 -12.09 3.40
CA LEU A 13 -11.34 -11.10 3.27
C LEU A 13 -11.19 -10.32 1.96
N MET A 14 -9.99 -9.86 1.67
CA MET A 14 -9.71 -9.09 0.45
C MET A 14 -9.84 -9.94 -0.81
N GLU A 15 -9.44 -11.21 -0.77
CA GLU A 15 -9.65 -12.17 -1.85
C GLU A 15 -11.14 -12.39 -2.14
N ILE A 16 -11.94 -12.65 -1.11
CA ILE A 16 -13.40 -12.81 -1.26
C ILE A 16 -14.05 -11.57 -1.87
N VAL A 17 -13.61 -10.36 -1.46
CA VAL A 17 -14.12 -9.11 -1.99
C VAL A 17 -13.74 -8.96 -3.47
N SER A 18 -12.45 -9.18 -3.81
CA SER A 18 -11.96 -9.04 -5.17
C SER A 18 -12.60 -10.04 -6.13
N GLU A 19 -12.62 -11.32 -5.77
CA GLU A 19 -13.25 -12.38 -6.55
C GLU A 19 -14.77 -12.13 -6.70
N GLY A 20 -15.42 -11.73 -5.62
CA GLY A 20 -16.83 -11.41 -5.62
C GLY A 20 -17.21 -10.24 -6.51
N ALA A 21 -16.36 -9.22 -6.64
CA ALA A 21 -16.53 -8.10 -7.53
C ALA A 21 -16.34 -8.52 -8.99
N VAL A 22 -15.24 -9.20 -9.30
CA VAL A 22 -14.92 -9.70 -10.64
C VAL A 22 -15.99 -10.69 -11.14
N TYR A 23 -16.44 -11.60 -10.28
CA TYR A 23 -17.52 -12.55 -10.63
C TYR A 23 -18.82 -11.85 -11.03
N ARG A 24 -19.08 -10.66 -10.48
CA ARG A 24 -20.25 -9.82 -10.83
C ARG A 24 -20.03 -8.92 -12.01
N GLY A 25 -18.85 -8.98 -12.64
CA GLY A 25 -18.50 -8.22 -13.84
C GLY A 25 -18.01 -6.80 -13.57
N PHE A 26 -17.62 -6.48 -12.33
CA PHE A 26 -17.00 -5.20 -12.00
C PHE A 26 -15.49 -5.22 -12.27
N ASP A 27 -14.99 -4.14 -12.83
CA ASP A 27 -13.56 -3.88 -12.84
C ASP A 27 -13.09 -3.46 -11.45
N ILE A 28 -11.89 -3.90 -11.07
CA ILE A 28 -11.29 -3.58 -9.79
C ILE A 28 -9.84 -3.08 -9.96
N GLU A 29 -9.43 -2.20 -9.07
CA GLU A 29 -8.03 -1.82 -8.88
C GLU A 29 -7.55 -2.42 -7.57
N THR A 30 -6.48 -3.23 -7.63
CA THR A 30 -5.89 -3.87 -6.45
C THR A 30 -4.52 -3.30 -6.15
N TYR A 31 -4.28 -2.99 -4.89
CA TYR A 31 -3.00 -2.50 -4.39
C TYR A 31 -2.43 -3.54 -3.46
N TYR A 32 -1.23 -4.00 -3.78
CA TYR A 32 -0.54 -5.04 -3.03
C TYR A 32 0.43 -4.45 -2.00
N CYS A 33 0.61 -5.17 -0.91
CA CYS A 33 1.57 -4.81 0.13
C CYS A 33 2.99 -4.78 -0.43
N ALA A 34 3.71 -3.67 -0.23
CA ALA A 34 5.09 -3.55 -0.68
C ALA A 34 6.04 -4.59 -0.06
N MET A 35 5.68 -5.14 1.11
CA MET A 35 6.45 -6.18 1.80
C MET A 35 6.05 -7.60 1.39
N SER A 36 4.90 -7.78 0.74
CA SER A 36 4.41 -9.07 0.23
C SER A 36 3.57 -8.86 -1.04
N PRO A 37 4.21 -8.40 -2.13
CA PRO A 37 3.50 -7.96 -3.33
C PRO A 37 2.88 -9.11 -4.14
N GLU A 38 3.25 -10.35 -3.86
CA GLU A 38 2.73 -11.52 -4.57
C GLU A 38 1.49 -12.13 -3.89
N GLU A 39 1.28 -11.84 -2.60
CA GLU A 39 0.30 -12.57 -1.81
C GLU A 39 -0.73 -11.67 -1.11
N LYS A 40 -0.34 -10.44 -0.72
CA LYS A 40 -1.18 -9.63 0.15
C LYS A 40 -1.79 -8.42 -0.56
N ILE A 41 -3.09 -8.46 -0.78
CA ILE A 41 -3.87 -7.29 -1.20
C ILE A 41 -4.10 -6.38 0.02
N GLU A 42 -3.69 -5.11 -0.08
CA GLU A 42 -3.93 -4.10 0.96
C GLU A 42 -5.16 -3.24 0.70
N HIS A 43 -5.38 -2.85 -0.57
CA HIS A 43 -6.55 -2.06 -0.92
C HIS A 43 -7.20 -2.59 -2.18
N ILE A 44 -8.52 -2.40 -2.24
CA ILE A 44 -9.34 -2.70 -3.43
C ILE A 44 -10.21 -1.49 -3.71
N ILE A 45 -10.19 -1.00 -4.94
CA ILE A 45 -11.12 0.02 -5.41
C ILE A 45 -12.03 -0.61 -6.46
N ILE A 46 -13.33 -0.38 -6.34
CA ILE A 46 -14.35 -0.78 -7.30
C ILE A 46 -14.95 0.52 -7.85
N PRO A 47 -14.44 1.05 -8.98
CA PRO A 47 -14.80 2.38 -9.48
C PRO A 47 -16.29 2.54 -9.77
N GLU A 48 -16.90 1.56 -10.40
CA GLU A 48 -18.32 1.59 -10.75
C GLU A 48 -19.24 1.67 -9.53
N LEU A 49 -18.87 1.03 -8.43
CA LEU A 49 -19.58 1.10 -7.15
C LEU A 49 -19.18 2.30 -6.31
N LYS A 50 -18.17 3.07 -6.73
CA LYS A 50 -17.56 4.16 -5.94
C LYS A 50 -17.20 3.73 -4.52
N THR A 51 -16.67 2.52 -4.41
CA THR A 51 -16.38 1.88 -3.12
C THR A 51 -14.91 1.49 -3.07
N ALA A 52 -14.28 1.75 -1.92
CA ALA A 52 -12.92 1.32 -1.65
C ALA A 52 -12.86 0.53 -0.32
N PHE A 53 -12.11 -0.56 -0.32
CA PHE A 53 -11.72 -1.31 0.85
C PHE A 53 -10.27 -0.97 1.16
N ILE A 54 -10.01 -0.39 2.31
CA ILE A 54 -8.69 0.15 2.67
C ILE A 54 -8.27 -0.46 3.98
N SER A 55 -7.17 -1.21 3.96
CA SER A 55 -6.53 -1.72 5.16
C SER A 55 -5.68 -0.63 5.80
N VAL A 56 -5.77 -0.49 7.10
CA VAL A 56 -4.98 0.46 7.89
C VAL A 56 -4.36 -0.24 9.08
N ASN A 57 -3.21 0.25 9.52
CA ASN A 57 -2.54 -0.14 10.76
C ASN A 57 -1.56 0.96 11.20
N ARG A 58 -0.87 0.77 12.31
CA ARG A 58 0.06 1.77 12.86
C ARG A 58 1.21 2.20 11.94
N TYR A 59 1.53 1.45 10.89
CA TYR A 59 2.57 1.77 9.89
C TYR A 59 2.00 2.23 8.57
N HIS A 60 0.71 2.05 8.39
CA HIS A 60 -0.03 2.41 7.20
C HIS A 60 -1.35 3.03 7.67
N ASP A 61 -1.24 4.25 8.15
CA ASP A 61 -2.37 5.03 8.62
C ASP A 61 -2.87 5.93 7.49
N VAL A 62 -4.15 5.82 7.19
CA VAL A 62 -4.84 6.65 6.21
C VAL A 62 -6.02 7.28 6.93
N GLU A 63 -5.93 8.57 7.14
CA GLU A 63 -7.00 9.30 7.80
C GLU A 63 -8.24 9.39 6.91
N PRO A 64 -9.42 9.07 7.42
CA PRO A 64 -10.65 9.08 6.62
C PRO A 64 -10.91 10.38 5.86
N TRP A 65 -10.55 11.54 6.42
CA TRP A 65 -10.71 12.83 5.77
C TRP A 65 -9.71 13.09 4.62
N GLU A 66 -8.59 12.38 4.55
CA GLU A 66 -7.68 12.46 3.41
C GLU A 66 -8.27 11.83 2.15
N ILE A 67 -9.14 10.82 2.35
CA ILE A 67 -9.85 10.13 1.27
C ILE A 67 -11.11 10.92 0.86
N VAL A 68 -11.71 11.67 1.78
CA VAL A 68 -13.03 12.30 1.63
C VAL A 68 -13.01 13.63 0.85
N ASN A 69 -11.83 14.22 0.62
CA ASN A 69 -11.73 15.57 0.05
C ASN A 69 -11.93 15.65 -1.48
N VAL A 70 -12.70 14.74 -2.06
CA VAL A 70 -13.09 14.86 -3.46
C VAL A 70 -14.47 15.51 -3.58
N GLU A 71 -14.48 16.83 -3.81
CA GLU A 71 -15.62 17.61 -4.32
C GLU A 71 -16.91 17.66 -3.47
N GLY A 72 -16.82 17.85 -2.15
CA GLY A 72 -17.98 18.26 -1.35
C GLY A 72 -19.13 17.24 -1.26
N LYS A 73 -18.88 15.98 -1.53
CA LYS A 73 -19.87 14.90 -1.36
C LYS A 73 -19.61 14.18 -0.04
N GLU A 74 -20.65 14.06 0.78
CA GLU A 74 -20.62 13.22 1.98
C GLU A 74 -20.28 11.77 1.55
N GLN A 75 -19.18 11.26 2.05
CA GLN A 75 -18.80 9.86 1.88
C GLN A 75 -19.24 9.09 3.12
N GLN A 76 -19.79 7.90 2.91
CA GLN A 76 -20.10 6.98 3.99
C GLN A 76 -18.85 6.14 4.29
N ILE A 77 -18.32 6.25 5.50
CA ILE A 77 -17.18 5.45 5.95
C ILE A 77 -17.70 4.42 6.94
N ALA A 78 -17.52 3.14 6.58
CA ALA A 78 -17.66 2.01 7.51
C ALA A 78 -16.29 1.64 8.04
N PHE A 79 -16.21 1.37 9.34
CA PHE A 79 -14.98 0.96 10.01
C PHE A 79 -15.15 -0.45 10.58
N ILE A 80 -14.20 -1.32 10.28
CA ILE A 80 -14.10 -2.68 10.78
C ILE A 80 -12.79 -2.78 11.55
N ASP A 81 -12.86 -3.11 12.83
CA ASP A 81 -11.67 -3.40 13.63
C ASP A 81 -11.49 -4.91 13.75
N MET A 82 -10.38 -5.43 13.22
CA MET A 82 -10.07 -6.86 13.30
C MET A 82 -9.81 -7.33 14.73
N ASN A 83 -9.50 -6.43 15.68
CA ASN A 83 -9.41 -6.77 17.09
C ASN A 83 -10.71 -7.31 17.66
N ASP A 84 -11.86 -6.84 17.14
CA ASP A 84 -13.18 -7.28 17.62
C ASP A 84 -13.45 -8.78 17.37
N TYR A 85 -12.67 -9.40 16.49
CA TYR A 85 -12.80 -10.80 16.07
C TYR A 85 -11.72 -11.71 16.67
N MET A 86 -10.91 -11.20 17.60
CA MET A 86 -9.85 -11.98 18.25
C MET A 86 -10.31 -12.61 19.56
N ASP A 87 -9.76 -13.77 19.83
CA ASP A 87 -9.88 -14.39 21.15
C ASP A 87 -9.00 -13.63 22.16
N SER A 88 -9.65 -12.88 23.04
CA SER A 88 -8.98 -12.07 24.07
C SER A 88 -8.13 -12.91 25.05
N MET A 89 -8.47 -14.17 25.29
CA MET A 89 -7.67 -15.05 26.14
C MET A 89 -6.34 -15.44 25.47
N VAL A 90 -6.37 -15.65 24.15
CA VAL A 90 -5.14 -15.94 23.39
C VAL A 90 -4.22 -14.73 23.39
N LEU A 91 -4.76 -13.53 23.21
CA LEU A 91 -3.98 -12.28 23.29
C LEU A 91 -3.34 -12.10 24.66
N GLN A 92 -4.13 -12.24 25.72
CA GLN A 92 -3.67 -12.04 27.10
C GLN A 92 -2.58 -13.07 27.49
N ASN A 93 -2.72 -14.32 27.06
CA ASN A 93 -1.74 -15.36 27.35
C ASN A 93 -0.41 -15.18 26.58
N ASN A 94 -0.37 -14.34 25.54
CA ASN A 94 0.81 -14.11 24.73
C ASN A 94 1.27 -12.63 24.73
N GLU A 95 0.77 -11.81 25.65
CA GLU A 95 0.98 -10.36 25.68
C GLU A 95 2.47 -10.00 25.65
N GLU A 96 3.27 -10.59 26.53
CA GLU A 96 4.74 -10.33 26.61
C GLU A 96 5.47 -10.71 25.31
N LEU A 97 5.07 -11.83 24.70
CA LEU A 97 5.65 -12.25 23.42
C LEU A 97 5.25 -11.31 22.30
N ILE A 98 3.99 -10.88 22.25
CA ILE A 98 3.48 -9.94 21.26
C ILE A 98 4.20 -8.58 21.36
N GLU A 99 4.41 -8.06 22.58
CA GLU A 99 5.16 -6.83 22.81
C GLU A 99 6.60 -6.96 22.32
N THR A 100 7.29 -8.05 22.71
CA THR A 100 8.68 -8.31 22.28
C THR A 100 8.81 -8.35 20.75
N LEU A 101 7.91 -9.09 20.08
CA LEU A 101 7.92 -9.19 18.61
C LEU A 101 7.61 -7.86 17.93
N ASN A 102 6.72 -7.06 18.49
CA ASN A 102 6.42 -5.73 18.00
C ASN A 102 7.63 -4.79 18.10
N ASP A 103 8.37 -4.83 19.21
CA ASP A 103 9.58 -4.04 19.40
C ASP A 103 10.68 -4.45 18.42
N GLU A 104 10.88 -5.75 18.21
CA GLU A 104 11.79 -6.28 17.20
C GLU A 104 11.40 -5.85 15.79
N TYR A 105 10.12 -5.89 15.47
CA TYR A 105 9.60 -5.43 14.18
C TYR A 105 9.92 -3.94 13.96
N ASP A 106 9.70 -3.09 14.95
CA ASP A 106 10.00 -1.66 14.88
C ASP A 106 11.48 -1.39 14.63
N ILE A 107 12.36 -2.13 15.32
CA ILE A 107 13.82 -2.03 15.14
C ILE A 107 14.19 -2.41 13.71
N LEU A 108 13.67 -3.51 13.19
CA LEU A 108 13.97 -4.00 11.85
C LEU A 108 13.46 -3.05 10.78
N LEU A 109 12.22 -2.54 10.93
CA LEU A 109 11.64 -1.58 9.99
C LEU A 109 12.47 -0.28 9.94
N ASN A 110 12.83 0.27 11.11
CA ASN A 110 13.68 1.46 11.18
C ASN A 110 15.06 1.24 10.54
N ASN A 111 15.65 0.06 10.71
CA ASN A 111 16.91 -0.27 10.07
C ASN A 111 16.74 -0.39 8.53
N THR A 112 15.65 -0.96 8.08
CA THR A 112 15.34 -1.06 6.64
C THR A 112 15.26 0.33 6.00
N VAL A 113 14.54 1.26 6.62
CA VAL A 113 14.45 2.65 6.14
C VAL A 113 15.84 3.32 6.08
N LYS A 114 16.68 3.09 7.08
CA LYS A 114 18.07 3.60 7.08
C LYS A 114 18.91 3.02 5.94
N TYR A 115 18.77 1.72 5.65
CA TYR A 115 19.48 1.10 4.52
C TYR A 115 18.96 1.59 3.16
N LEU A 116 17.66 1.78 3.01
CA LEU A 116 17.07 2.40 1.81
C LEU A 116 17.59 3.83 1.59
N SER A 117 17.69 4.63 2.65
CA SER A 117 18.27 5.98 2.57
C SER A 117 19.72 5.94 2.10
N LYS A 118 20.54 5.04 2.64
CA LYS A 118 21.94 4.86 2.20
C LYS A 118 22.03 4.39 0.74
N ALA A 119 21.16 3.48 0.32
CA ALA A 119 21.09 3.04 -1.07
C ALA A 119 20.75 4.21 -2.00
N LYS A 120 19.79 5.07 -1.62
CA LYS A 120 19.47 6.30 -2.35
C LYS A 120 20.67 7.24 -2.45
N GLU A 121 21.39 7.47 -1.35
CA GLU A 121 22.60 8.32 -1.37
C GLU A 121 23.66 7.78 -2.33
N ALA A 122 23.92 6.48 -2.30
CA ALA A 122 24.86 5.83 -3.23
C ALA A 122 24.38 5.95 -4.67
N HIS A 123 23.10 5.78 -4.95
CA HIS A 123 22.50 5.97 -6.26
C HIS A 123 22.70 7.40 -6.78
N LEU A 124 22.41 8.41 -5.96
CA LEU A 124 22.62 9.82 -6.31
C LEU A 124 24.10 10.14 -6.64
N MET A 125 25.05 9.50 -5.97
CA MET A 125 26.47 9.63 -6.31
C MET A 125 26.76 9.08 -7.71
N VAL A 126 26.19 7.95 -8.06
CA VAL A 126 26.32 7.36 -9.42
C VAL A 126 25.66 8.27 -10.45
N GLU A 127 24.45 8.75 -10.21
CA GLU A 127 23.75 9.68 -11.10
C GLU A 127 24.56 10.94 -11.35
N SER A 128 25.22 11.51 -10.35
CA SER A 128 26.05 12.69 -10.50
C SER A 128 27.20 12.52 -11.50
N MET A 129 27.63 11.28 -11.76
CA MET A 129 28.64 10.96 -12.77
C MET A 129 28.04 10.77 -14.17
N TYR A 130 26.82 10.27 -14.26
CA TYR A 130 26.16 9.98 -15.53
C TYR A 130 25.44 11.21 -16.11
N ILE A 131 24.69 11.94 -15.31
CA ILE A 131 23.84 13.05 -15.74
C ILE A 131 24.60 14.09 -16.61
N PRO A 132 25.81 14.55 -16.24
CA PRO A 132 26.53 15.52 -17.06
C PRO A 132 26.96 14.99 -18.44
N ASN A 133 26.96 13.67 -18.61
CA ASN A 133 27.41 12.99 -19.82
C ASN A 133 26.25 12.43 -20.67
N MET A 134 25.01 12.65 -20.27
CA MET A 134 23.83 12.23 -21.01
C MET A 134 23.45 13.24 -22.10
N ASN A 135 23.03 12.73 -23.25
CA ASN A 135 22.52 13.54 -24.34
C ASN A 135 21.00 13.75 -24.20
N PHE A 136 20.60 14.70 -23.38
CA PHE A 136 19.18 14.99 -23.12
C PHE A 136 18.42 15.48 -24.36
N THR A 137 19.09 16.09 -25.33
CA THR A 137 18.47 16.51 -26.59
C THR A 137 17.99 15.29 -27.39
N GLN A 138 18.83 14.26 -27.47
CA GLN A 138 18.46 13.03 -28.16
C GLN A 138 17.36 12.27 -27.44
N ILE A 139 17.37 12.28 -26.10
CA ILE A 139 16.31 11.68 -25.28
C ILE A 139 14.98 12.42 -25.51
N GLY A 140 15.00 13.76 -25.55
CA GLY A 140 13.80 14.56 -25.84
C GLY A 140 13.17 14.22 -27.19
N ALA A 141 13.99 14.09 -28.23
CA ALA A 141 13.51 13.70 -29.56
C ALA A 141 12.87 12.29 -29.57
N LEU A 142 13.42 11.35 -28.82
CA LEU A 142 12.84 10.01 -28.68
C LEU A 142 11.48 10.05 -27.96
N ILE A 143 11.33 10.88 -26.95
CA ILE A 143 10.06 11.04 -26.23
C ILE A 143 8.98 11.58 -27.18
N GLU A 144 9.29 12.63 -27.96
CA GLU A 144 8.35 13.19 -28.94
C GLU A 144 7.92 12.15 -30.01
N GLU A 145 8.85 11.28 -30.43
CA GLU A 145 8.53 10.19 -31.36
C GLU A 145 7.56 9.18 -30.73
N LEU A 146 7.82 8.76 -29.48
CA LEU A 146 6.95 7.82 -28.75
C LEU A 146 5.56 8.39 -28.48
N GLU A 147 5.45 9.64 -28.07
CA GLU A 147 4.16 10.32 -27.87
C GLU A 147 3.35 10.35 -29.17
N THR A 148 4.01 10.64 -30.31
CA THR A 148 3.36 10.63 -31.63
C THR A 148 2.85 9.25 -32.04
N GLU A 149 3.49 8.17 -31.58
CA GLU A 149 3.05 6.80 -31.83
C GLU A 149 1.88 6.37 -30.94
N LEU A 150 1.82 6.84 -29.70
CA LEU A 150 0.74 6.53 -28.75
C LEU A 150 -0.57 7.26 -29.08
N ASP A 151 -0.50 8.40 -29.79
CA ASP A 151 -1.68 9.17 -30.23
C ASP A 151 -2.34 8.64 -31.53
N LYS A 152 -1.83 7.54 -32.07
CA LYS A 152 -2.38 6.89 -33.28
C LYS A 152 -3.36 5.77 -32.93
#